data_4543c77976b33f897b8120eb6b63fcd6
#
_entry.id   4543c77976b33f897b8120eb6b63fcd6
#
_cell.length_a   1.000
_cell.length_b   1.000
_cell.length_c   1.000
_cell.angle_alpha   90.00
_cell.angle_beta   90.00
_cell.angle_gamma   90.00
#
_symmetry.space_group_name_H-M   'P 1'
#
loop_
_entity.id
_entity.type
_entity.pdbx_description
1 polymer ?
#
loop_
_entity_poly.entity_id
_entity_poly.type
_entity_poly.pdbx_seq_one_letter_code
_entity_poly.pdbx_strand_id
1 'polypeptide(L)'
;TLTDLLTIRSLKGRLSNMTIGLCGDLKFGRTVHSLINALIRYPGIRFVLISPEELKIPSYIREDVLRANNIPFEEVERLEDAMPDLDILYMTRVQKERFFNEEDYVRLKNFYILTKAKMDLAKDDMLVLHPLPRVNEISVEVDDDPRAAYFRQAQYGVYVRTVSYTHLTL
;
A
#
# COMPACT_ATOMS: atom_id res chain seq x y z
N THR A 1 9.64 2.20 -3.52
CA THR A 1 9.85 0.78 -3.11
C THR A 1 10.95 0.64 -2.07
N LEU A 2 12.19 1.10 -2.30
CA LEU A 2 13.26 0.97 -1.28
C LEU A 2 12.90 1.70 0.01
N THR A 3 12.28 2.87 -0.09
CA THR A 3 11.74 3.62 1.06
C THR A 3 10.71 2.78 1.84
N ASP A 4 9.81 2.10 1.14
CA ASP A 4 8.77 1.29 1.76
C ASP A 4 9.38 0.09 2.48
N LEU A 5 10.33 -0.61 1.85
CA LEU A 5 11.06 -1.73 2.46
C LEU A 5 11.84 -1.28 3.70
N LEU A 6 12.55 -0.14 3.63
CA LEU A 6 13.27 0.40 4.80
C LEU A 6 12.29 0.74 5.92
N THR A 7 11.14 1.35 5.60
CA THR A 7 10.10 1.70 6.59
C THR A 7 9.56 0.45 7.26
N ILE A 8 9.14 -0.56 6.48
CA ILE A 8 8.63 -1.83 7.01
C ILE A 8 9.71 -2.49 7.88
N ARG A 9 10.94 -2.62 7.38
CA ARG A 9 12.04 -3.26 8.11
C ARG A 9 12.34 -2.55 9.43
N SER A 10 12.36 -1.20 9.42
CA SER A 10 12.68 -0.40 10.61
C SER A 10 11.58 -0.45 11.66
N LEU A 11 10.30 -0.50 11.26
CA LEU A 11 9.17 -0.40 12.19
C LEU A 11 8.59 -1.77 12.59
N LYS A 12 8.64 -2.77 11.70
CA LYS A 12 8.20 -4.16 12.00
C LYS A 12 9.35 -5.09 12.37
N GLY A 13 10.60 -4.68 12.17
CA GLY A 13 11.77 -5.53 12.43
C GLY A 13 11.96 -6.67 11.43
N ARG A 14 11.04 -6.88 10.48
CA ARG A 14 11.06 -7.99 9.50
C ARG A 14 10.50 -7.56 8.15
N LEU A 15 10.79 -8.36 7.12
CA LEU A 15 10.20 -8.25 5.77
C LEU A 15 9.51 -9.57 5.35
N SER A 16 9.40 -10.54 6.25
CA SER A 16 8.83 -11.86 6.01
C SER A 16 7.63 -12.13 6.92
N ASN A 17 6.80 -13.12 6.56
CA ASN A 17 5.65 -13.58 7.34
C ASN A 17 4.69 -12.44 7.69
N MET A 18 4.16 -11.77 6.67
CA MET A 18 3.25 -10.62 6.82
C MET A 18 2.12 -10.66 5.80
N THR A 19 0.96 -10.20 6.22
CA THR A 19 -0.19 -9.90 5.36
C THR A 19 -0.18 -8.42 5.01
N ILE A 20 -0.14 -8.12 3.71
CA ILE A 20 0.02 -6.76 3.19
C ILE A 20 -1.22 -6.39 2.38
N GLY A 21 -2.01 -5.45 2.89
CA GLY A 21 -3.12 -4.84 2.19
C GLY A 21 -2.63 -3.73 1.26
N LEU A 22 -3.01 -3.81 -0.01
CA LEU A 22 -2.78 -2.77 -1.00
C LEU A 22 -4.13 -2.19 -1.38
N CYS A 23 -4.36 -0.91 -1.09
CA CYS A 23 -5.69 -0.30 -1.20
C CYS A 23 -5.70 0.92 -2.11
N GLY A 24 -6.71 0.98 -3.00
CA GLY A 24 -7.00 2.10 -3.88
C GLY A 24 -6.77 1.82 -5.36
N ASP A 25 -5.92 2.60 -6.03
CA ASP A 25 -5.61 2.42 -7.45
C ASP A 25 -4.52 1.35 -7.66
N LEU A 26 -4.93 0.10 -7.80
CA LEU A 26 -4.01 -1.01 -8.05
C LEU A 26 -3.71 -1.18 -9.54
N LYS A 27 -4.57 -0.63 -10.41
CA LYS A 27 -4.43 -0.78 -11.85
C LYS A 27 -3.28 0.04 -12.42
N PHE A 28 -3.17 1.30 -12.01
CA PHE A 28 -2.19 2.24 -12.52
C PHE A 28 -1.08 2.58 -11.52
N GLY A 29 -1.20 2.05 -10.29
CA GLY A 29 -0.29 2.32 -9.17
C GLY A 29 1.09 1.69 -9.35
N ARG A 30 2.02 2.34 -10.07
CA ARG A 30 3.40 1.84 -10.27
C ARG A 30 4.12 1.55 -8.96
N THR A 31 3.84 2.30 -7.92
CA THR A 31 4.39 2.07 -6.57
C THR A 31 3.93 0.74 -6.01
N VAL A 32 2.65 0.37 -6.22
CA VAL A 32 2.08 -0.91 -5.82
C VAL A 32 2.76 -2.05 -6.57
N HIS A 33 2.86 -1.96 -7.92
CA HIS A 33 3.47 -3.00 -8.74
C HIS A 33 4.93 -3.25 -8.36
N SER A 34 5.71 -2.17 -8.14
CA SER A 34 7.10 -2.32 -7.74
C SER A 34 7.26 -2.83 -6.30
N LEU A 35 6.33 -2.50 -5.39
CA LEU A 35 6.33 -3.02 -4.03
C LEU A 35 6.02 -4.52 -4.01
N ILE A 36 5.02 -4.97 -4.77
CA ILE A 36 4.73 -6.40 -4.95
C ILE A 36 5.98 -7.14 -5.42
N ASN A 37 6.61 -6.68 -6.52
CA ASN A 37 7.81 -7.32 -7.09
C ASN A 37 8.98 -7.38 -6.12
N ALA A 38 9.09 -6.44 -5.19
CA ALA A 38 10.12 -6.44 -4.17
C ALA A 38 9.81 -7.43 -3.04
N LEU A 39 8.55 -7.44 -2.57
CA LEU A 39 8.14 -8.22 -1.40
C LEU A 39 7.97 -9.71 -1.67
N ILE A 40 7.65 -10.13 -2.90
CA ILE A 40 7.58 -11.58 -3.26
C ILE A 40 8.92 -12.31 -3.07
N ARG A 41 10.03 -11.59 -2.90
CA ARG A 41 11.36 -12.14 -2.63
C ARG A 41 11.53 -12.60 -1.18
N TYR A 42 10.61 -12.25 -0.29
CA TYR A 42 10.66 -12.61 1.11
C TYR A 42 9.64 -13.71 1.42
N PRO A 43 10.00 -14.70 2.24
CA PRO A 43 9.11 -15.82 2.54
C PRO A 43 7.90 -15.40 3.40
N GLY A 44 6.78 -16.10 3.19
CA GLY A 44 5.58 -15.92 4.02
C GLY A 44 4.86 -14.60 3.80
N ILE A 45 5.01 -13.97 2.64
CA ILE A 45 4.22 -12.79 2.26
C ILE A 45 2.89 -13.23 1.66
N ARG A 46 1.81 -12.60 2.10
CA ARG A 46 0.45 -12.69 1.55
C ARG A 46 -0.04 -11.30 1.22
N PHE A 47 -0.75 -11.16 0.10
CA PHE A 47 -1.37 -9.89 -0.27
C PHE A 47 -2.88 -9.92 -0.13
N VAL A 48 -3.47 -8.80 0.27
CA VAL A 48 -4.89 -8.48 0.18
C VAL A 48 -5.01 -7.28 -0.76
N LEU A 49 -5.61 -7.50 -1.92
CA LEU A 49 -5.75 -6.50 -2.98
C LEU A 49 -7.12 -5.85 -2.85
N ILE A 50 -7.15 -4.61 -2.38
CA ILE A 50 -8.39 -3.91 -1.98
C ILE A 50 -8.67 -2.83 -3.00
N SER A 51 -9.60 -3.08 -3.90
CA SER A 51 -9.94 -2.13 -4.98
C SER A 51 -11.33 -2.38 -5.55
N PRO A 52 -11.98 -1.34 -6.12
CA PRO A 52 -13.16 -1.54 -6.94
C PRO A 52 -12.79 -2.26 -8.24
N GLU A 53 -13.78 -2.81 -8.94
CA GLU A 53 -13.58 -3.59 -10.17
C GLU A 53 -12.74 -2.84 -11.21
N GLU A 54 -12.98 -1.54 -11.37
CA GLU A 54 -12.33 -0.70 -12.38
C GLU A 54 -10.84 -0.45 -12.11
N LEU A 55 -10.41 -0.59 -10.85
CA LEU A 55 -9.03 -0.32 -10.39
C LEU A 55 -8.29 -1.57 -9.93
N LYS A 56 -8.80 -2.75 -10.26
CA LYS A 56 -8.14 -4.03 -9.95
C LYS A 56 -6.73 -4.13 -10.53
N ILE A 57 -5.93 -4.91 -9.85
CA ILE A 57 -4.56 -5.21 -10.27
C ILE A 57 -4.54 -5.79 -11.69
N PRO A 58 -3.62 -5.36 -12.57
CA PRO A 58 -3.53 -5.89 -13.92
C PRO A 58 -3.24 -7.40 -13.94
N SER A 59 -3.75 -8.06 -15.00
CA SER A 59 -3.61 -9.52 -15.16
C SER A 59 -2.14 -9.97 -15.17
N TYR A 60 -1.23 -9.20 -15.75
CA TYR A 60 0.19 -9.55 -15.78
C TYR A 60 0.83 -9.58 -14.38
N ILE A 61 0.40 -8.71 -13.45
CA ILE A 61 0.87 -8.80 -12.05
C ILE A 61 0.23 -10.00 -11.36
N ARG A 62 -1.06 -10.23 -11.58
CA ARG A 62 -1.79 -11.32 -10.96
C ARG A 62 -1.26 -12.68 -11.43
N GLU A 63 -1.09 -12.87 -12.73
CA GLU A 63 -0.70 -14.16 -13.31
C GLU A 63 0.82 -14.37 -13.31
N ASP A 64 1.58 -13.42 -13.85
CA ASP A 64 3.01 -13.60 -14.12
C ASP A 64 3.88 -13.29 -12.90
N VAL A 65 3.34 -12.54 -11.90
CA VAL A 65 4.08 -12.21 -10.68
C VAL A 65 3.55 -12.99 -9.47
N LEU A 66 2.28 -12.86 -9.13
CA LEU A 66 1.75 -13.48 -7.92
C LEU A 66 1.56 -14.99 -8.10
N ARG A 67 0.78 -15.44 -9.09
CA ARG A 67 0.50 -16.86 -9.31
C ARG A 67 1.74 -17.63 -9.72
N ALA A 68 2.53 -17.11 -10.66
CA ALA A 68 3.75 -17.77 -11.12
C ALA A 68 4.78 -18.02 -10.00
N ASN A 69 4.80 -17.18 -8.97
CA ASN A 69 5.66 -17.34 -7.80
C ASN A 69 4.95 -18.02 -6.60
N ASN A 70 3.74 -18.54 -6.78
CA ASN A 70 2.93 -19.17 -5.71
C ASN A 70 2.72 -18.27 -4.50
N ILE A 71 2.57 -16.96 -4.71
CA ILE A 71 2.33 -16.00 -3.63
C ILE A 71 0.83 -16.00 -3.30
N PRO A 72 0.45 -16.26 -2.04
CA PRO A 72 -0.95 -16.19 -1.63
C PRO A 72 -1.50 -14.77 -1.76
N PHE A 73 -2.64 -14.62 -2.39
CA PHE A 73 -3.36 -13.34 -2.44
C PHE A 73 -4.87 -13.55 -2.51
N GLU A 74 -5.58 -12.52 -2.10
CA GLU A 74 -7.03 -12.41 -2.28
C GLU A 74 -7.40 -11.01 -2.79
N GLU A 75 -8.51 -10.91 -3.49
CA GLU A 75 -9.07 -9.65 -3.98
C GLU A 75 -10.36 -9.38 -3.22
N VAL A 76 -10.44 -8.21 -2.60
CA VAL A 76 -11.62 -7.76 -1.84
C VAL A 76 -12.00 -6.35 -2.28
N GLU A 77 -13.27 -6.02 -2.16
CA GLU A 77 -13.75 -4.69 -2.52
C GLU A 77 -13.80 -3.75 -1.31
N ARG A 78 -14.08 -4.27 -0.13
CA ARG A 78 -14.26 -3.45 1.07
C ARG A 78 -13.01 -3.47 1.93
N LEU A 79 -12.55 -2.28 2.31
CA LEU A 79 -11.40 -2.11 3.19
C LEU A 79 -11.63 -2.74 4.57
N GLU A 80 -12.84 -2.57 5.10
CA GLU A 80 -13.23 -3.07 6.43
C GLU A 80 -13.08 -4.58 6.57
N ASP A 81 -13.33 -5.32 5.49
CA ASP A 81 -13.26 -6.79 5.50
C ASP A 81 -11.80 -7.28 5.61
N ALA A 82 -10.85 -6.47 5.14
CA ALA A 82 -9.43 -6.80 5.18
C ALA A 82 -8.73 -6.38 6.48
N MET A 83 -9.17 -5.29 7.12
CA MET A 83 -8.47 -4.63 8.23
C MET A 83 -8.01 -5.56 9.37
N PRO A 84 -8.81 -6.55 9.84
CA PRO A 84 -8.42 -7.40 10.97
C PRO A 84 -7.18 -8.28 10.71
N ASP A 85 -6.91 -8.60 9.46
CA ASP A 85 -5.85 -9.55 9.09
C ASP A 85 -4.54 -8.88 8.70
N LEU A 86 -4.56 -7.56 8.46
CA LEU A 86 -3.41 -6.85 7.92
C LEU A 86 -2.30 -6.60 8.95
N ASP A 87 -1.05 -6.80 8.53
CA ASP A 87 0.14 -6.32 9.23
C ASP A 87 0.61 -4.96 8.67
N ILE A 88 0.38 -4.74 7.38
CA ILE A 88 0.66 -3.49 6.66
C ILE A 88 -0.56 -3.13 5.83
N LEU A 89 -0.97 -1.87 5.88
CA LEU A 89 -1.92 -1.27 4.95
C LEU A 89 -1.19 -0.20 4.13
N TYR A 90 -1.06 -0.43 2.83
CA TYR A 90 -0.49 0.52 1.88
C TYR A 90 -1.61 1.20 1.11
N MET A 91 -1.87 2.46 1.46
CA MET A 91 -2.91 3.26 0.81
C MET A 91 -2.36 3.97 -0.42
N THR A 92 -3.15 4.04 -1.48
CA THR A 92 -2.86 4.82 -2.68
C THR A 92 -3.99 5.77 -3.01
N ARG A 93 -3.65 6.87 -3.65
CA ARG A 93 -4.66 7.83 -4.09
C ARG A 93 -5.22 7.43 -5.47
N VAL A 94 -6.50 7.70 -5.68
CA VAL A 94 -7.16 7.61 -6.98
C VAL A 94 -6.87 8.90 -7.77
N GLN A 95 -6.19 8.79 -8.92
CA GLN A 95 -5.75 9.95 -9.72
C GLN A 95 -6.79 10.32 -10.78
N LYS A 96 -7.24 11.59 -10.81
CA LYS A 96 -8.23 12.11 -11.77
C LYS A 96 -7.80 11.88 -13.22
N GLU A 97 -6.52 12.05 -13.51
CA GLU A 97 -5.93 11.96 -14.84
C GLU A 97 -6.04 10.56 -15.47
N ARG A 98 -6.47 9.56 -14.69
CA ARG A 98 -6.63 8.16 -15.13
C ARG A 98 -8.02 7.83 -15.64
N PHE A 99 -8.98 8.73 -15.47
CA PHE A 99 -10.38 8.51 -15.84
C PHE A 99 -10.76 9.30 -17.09
N PHE A 100 -11.40 8.63 -18.04
CA PHE A 100 -11.99 9.28 -19.21
C PHE A 100 -13.29 10.01 -18.88
N ASN A 101 -14.00 9.58 -17.81
CA ASN A 101 -15.24 10.13 -17.35
C ASN A 101 -15.05 10.72 -15.94
N GLU A 102 -15.47 11.98 -15.76
CA GLU A 102 -15.38 12.67 -14.48
C GLU A 102 -16.34 12.06 -13.43
N GLU A 103 -17.46 11.51 -13.85
CA GLU A 103 -18.42 10.84 -12.98
C GLU A 103 -17.83 9.61 -12.30
N ASP A 104 -17.06 8.80 -13.02
CA ASP A 104 -16.38 7.64 -12.48
C ASP A 104 -15.31 8.05 -11.45
N TYR A 105 -14.57 9.11 -11.75
CA TYR A 105 -13.60 9.65 -10.77
C TYR A 105 -14.29 10.14 -9.51
N VAL A 106 -15.39 10.91 -9.62
CA VAL A 106 -16.14 11.43 -8.45
C VAL A 106 -16.68 10.29 -7.59
N ARG A 107 -17.17 9.22 -8.22
CA ARG A 107 -17.66 8.02 -7.53
C ARG A 107 -16.52 7.30 -6.79
N LEU A 108 -15.35 7.14 -7.40
CA LEU A 108 -14.27 6.29 -6.89
C LEU A 108 -13.28 7.02 -5.99
N LYS A 109 -13.12 8.36 -6.13
CA LYS A 109 -12.16 9.14 -5.32
C LYS A 109 -12.42 9.06 -3.81
N ASN A 110 -13.68 8.85 -3.41
CA ASN A 110 -14.10 8.76 -2.02
C ASN A 110 -14.43 7.33 -1.58
N PHE A 111 -14.19 6.35 -2.45
CA PHE A 111 -14.56 4.96 -2.18
C PHE A 111 -13.75 4.37 -1.01
N TYR A 112 -12.48 4.72 -0.95
CA TYR A 112 -11.61 4.30 0.14
C TYR A 112 -11.10 5.51 0.92
N ILE A 113 -11.76 5.80 2.03
CA ILE A 113 -11.26 6.76 3.02
C ILE A 113 -10.96 5.97 4.29
N LEU A 114 -9.68 5.99 4.69
CA LEU A 114 -9.25 5.43 5.96
C LEU A 114 -9.62 6.41 7.07
N THR A 115 -10.51 6.00 7.95
CA THR A 115 -10.96 6.77 9.11
C THR A 115 -10.49 6.12 10.40
N LYS A 116 -10.59 6.85 11.52
CA LYS A 116 -10.29 6.29 12.84
C LYS A 116 -11.15 5.06 13.16
N ALA A 117 -12.43 5.07 12.83
CA ALA A 117 -13.33 3.93 13.03
C ALA A 117 -12.86 2.67 12.28
N LYS A 118 -12.28 2.83 11.08
CA LYS A 118 -11.69 1.70 10.36
C LYS A 118 -10.37 1.25 10.99
N MET A 119 -9.57 2.18 11.52
CA MET A 119 -8.36 1.85 12.28
C MET A 119 -8.65 1.00 13.52
N ASP A 120 -9.80 1.18 14.15
CA ASP A 120 -10.22 0.39 15.31
C ASP A 120 -10.49 -1.09 14.99
N LEU A 121 -10.68 -1.45 13.72
CA LEU A 121 -10.80 -2.83 13.24
C LEU A 121 -9.46 -3.53 13.03
N ALA A 122 -8.38 -2.77 12.98
CA ALA A 122 -7.05 -3.28 12.66
C ALA A 122 -6.31 -3.80 13.89
N LYS A 123 -5.27 -4.61 13.65
CA LYS A 123 -4.34 -5.02 14.69
C LYS A 123 -3.65 -3.81 15.33
N ASP A 124 -3.32 -3.91 16.62
CA ASP A 124 -2.64 -2.84 17.35
C ASP A 124 -1.26 -2.50 16.77
N ASP A 125 -0.61 -3.47 16.14
CA ASP A 125 0.72 -3.33 15.55
C ASP A 125 0.71 -3.16 14.02
N MET A 126 -0.48 -3.05 13.38
CA MET A 126 -0.57 -2.75 11.95
C MET A 126 0.11 -1.42 11.63
N LEU A 127 0.74 -1.30 10.46
CA LEU A 127 1.30 -0.04 9.99
C LEU A 127 0.55 0.46 8.75
N VAL A 128 0.24 1.74 8.74
CA VAL A 128 -0.31 2.43 7.56
C VAL A 128 0.79 3.15 6.83
N LEU A 129 0.96 2.82 5.55
CA LEU A 129 1.91 3.44 4.63
C LEU A 129 1.17 4.18 3.52
N HIS A 130 1.79 5.24 3.00
CA HIS A 130 1.28 6.01 1.87
C HIS A 130 2.43 6.71 1.16
N PRO A 131 2.53 6.69 -0.18
CA PRO A 131 3.65 7.30 -0.90
C PRO A 131 3.65 8.83 -0.88
N LEU A 132 2.62 9.46 -0.34
CA LEU A 132 2.40 10.91 -0.31
C LEU A 132 2.64 11.62 -1.67
N PRO A 133 2.01 12.79 -1.94
CA PRO A 133 1.03 13.47 -1.08
C PRO A 133 -0.34 12.76 -1.10
N ARG A 134 -1.04 12.80 0.01
CA ARG A 134 -2.43 12.38 0.10
C ARG A 134 -3.38 13.55 -0.19
N VAL A 135 -4.63 13.23 -0.53
CA VAL A 135 -5.73 14.19 -0.68
C VAL A 135 -6.77 13.94 0.42
N ASN A 136 -7.62 12.94 0.24
CA ASN A 136 -8.70 12.60 1.17
C ASN A 136 -8.79 11.09 1.51
N GLU A 137 -7.93 10.29 0.92
CA GLU A 137 -7.91 8.82 1.11
C GLU A 137 -7.52 8.39 2.53
N ILE A 138 -6.93 9.29 3.32
CA ILE A 138 -6.69 9.10 4.75
C ILE A 138 -7.21 10.34 5.47
N SER A 139 -8.14 10.14 6.39
CA SER A 139 -8.69 11.20 7.25
C SER A 139 -7.60 11.78 8.16
N VAL A 140 -7.64 13.10 8.40
CA VAL A 140 -6.66 13.81 9.25
C VAL A 140 -6.61 13.25 10.67
N GLU A 141 -7.73 12.76 11.18
CA GLU A 141 -7.81 12.15 12.52
C GLU A 141 -6.92 10.91 12.71
N VAL A 142 -6.49 10.27 11.58
CA VAL A 142 -5.59 9.11 11.58
C VAL A 142 -4.14 9.53 11.81
N ASP A 143 -3.79 10.81 11.60
CA ASP A 143 -2.41 11.29 11.73
C ASP A 143 -1.84 11.14 13.15
N ASP A 144 -2.70 11.21 14.16
CA ASP A 144 -2.32 11.04 15.56
C ASP A 144 -2.26 9.57 16.01
N ASP A 145 -2.66 8.62 15.14
CA ASP A 145 -2.59 7.20 15.45
C ASP A 145 -1.14 6.72 15.37
N PRO A 146 -0.61 6.03 16.39
CA PRO A 146 0.78 5.55 16.41
C PRO A 146 1.11 4.59 15.26
N ARG A 147 0.10 3.96 14.64
CA ARG A 147 0.20 3.08 13.47
C ARG A 147 0.33 3.86 12.15
N ALA A 148 0.06 5.17 12.13
CA ALA A 148 0.24 6.04 10.95
C ALA A 148 1.73 6.27 10.66
N ALA A 149 2.31 5.45 9.80
CA ALA A 149 3.74 5.43 9.54
C ALA A 149 4.18 6.25 8.31
N TYR A 150 3.25 6.83 7.56
CA TYR A 150 3.53 7.49 6.27
C TYR A 150 4.40 8.76 6.39
N PHE A 151 4.39 9.48 7.51
CA PHE A 151 5.32 10.59 7.71
C PHE A 151 6.75 10.10 7.99
N ARG A 152 6.89 9.03 8.78
CA ARG A 152 8.19 8.37 8.98
C ARG A 152 8.69 7.75 7.69
N GLN A 153 7.79 7.17 6.87
CA GLN A 153 8.12 6.67 5.54
C GLN A 153 8.70 7.79 4.65
N ALA A 154 8.12 8.98 4.66
CA ALA A 154 8.66 10.12 3.91
C ALA A 154 10.08 10.49 4.39
N GLN A 155 10.32 10.49 5.70
CA GLN A 155 11.65 10.73 6.28
C GLN A 155 12.65 9.65 5.85
N TYR A 156 12.27 8.38 5.88
CA TYR A 156 13.13 7.28 5.38
C TYR A 156 13.43 7.41 3.88
N GLY A 157 12.56 8.07 3.12
CA GLY A 157 12.83 8.41 1.73
C GLY A 157 14.07 9.29 1.55
N VAL A 158 14.33 10.20 2.48
CA VAL A 158 15.55 11.03 2.49
C VAL A 158 16.78 10.13 2.67
N TYR A 159 16.75 9.24 3.66
CA TYR A 159 17.89 8.34 3.93
C TYR A 159 18.20 7.41 2.75
N VAL A 160 17.17 6.78 2.17
CA VAL A 160 17.34 5.90 1.01
C VAL A 160 17.94 6.64 -0.17
N ARG A 161 17.46 7.86 -0.46
CA ARG A 161 18.00 8.67 -1.58
C ARG A 161 19.44 9.08 -1.33
N THR A 162 19.77 9.52 -0.11
CA THR A 162 21.14 9.89 0.25
C THR A 162 22.11 8.72 0.07
N VAL A 163 21.78 7.54 0.61
CA VAL A 163 22.61 6.35 0.47
C VAL A 163 22.73 5.92 -0.99
N SER A 164 21.63 5.88 -1.73
CA SER A 164 21.66 5.48 -3.15
C SER A 164 22.51 6.44 -3.98
N TYR A 165 22.39 7.74 -3.73
CA TYR A 165 23.17 8.76 -4.46
C TYR A 165 24.67 8.63 -4.17
N THR A 166 25.06 8.43 -2.93
CA THR A 166 26.48 8.31 -2.53
C THR A 166 27.13 7.00 -2.98
N HIS A 167 26.36 5.91 -3.14
CA HIS A 167 26.89 4.59 -3.51
C HIS A 167 26.82 4.28 -5.02
N LEU A 168 25.97 4.99 -5.79
CA LEU A 168 25.84 4.77 -7.23
C LEU A 168 26.62 5.77 -8.09
N THR A 169 27.23 6.78 -7.47
CA THR A 169 28.04 7.81 -8.14
C THR A 169 29.54 7.64 -7.94
N LEU A 170 29.99 6.50 -7.43
CA LEU A 170 31.41 6.14 -7.32
C LEU A 170 31.87 5.25 -8.46
#